data_0377def06bcc9b4844dbdc99e3a73050
#
_entry.id   0377def06bcc9b4844dbdc99e3a73050
#
_cell.length_a   1.000
_cell.length_b   1.000
_cell.length_c   1.000
_cell.angle_alpha   90.00
_cell.angle_beta   90.00
_cell.angle_gamma   90.00
#
_symmetry.space_group_name_H-M   'P 1'
#
loop_
_entity.id
_entity.type
_entity.pdbx_description
1 polymer ?
#
loop_
_entity_poly.entity_id
_entity_poly.type
_entity_poly.pdbx_seq_one_letter_code
_entity_poly.pdbx_strand_id
1 'polypeptide(L)'
;LLNNKLKITGGLYKSRSLSFNPQKLLKPTKSFIRESIFNIIKIEKRMVCLDLFSGSGILSAEFISRGGEKAVLVENNHKTCQKINEEFQHLQIKNYDLLCLNVFIFIKNHENKNYDMIFIDAPFDTNDLYRSLELLDENGFLLKNKFIYIEQNKNHYNAEAVSIISKTHNILKDLSIGDVSYTIAKKRDK
;
A
#
# COMPACT_ATOMS: atom_id res chain seq x y z
N LEU A 1 12.74 -9.44 23.06
CA LEU A 1 11.51 -8.68 22.78
C LEU A 1 11.57 -8.24 21.31
N LEU A 2 10.73 -8.82 20.47
CA LEU A 2 10.58 -8.40 19.07
C LEU A 2 10.20 -6.92 19.07
N ASN A 3 10.97 -6.10 18.35
CA ASN A 3 10.72 -4.67 18.23
C ASN A 3 9.53 -4.46 17.28
N ASN A 4 8.31 -4.44 17.84
CA ASN A 4 7.06 -4.27 17.09
C ASN A 4 6.80 -2.82 16.68
N LYS A 5 7.89 -2.07 16.38
CA LYS A 5 7.82 -0.66 15.98
C LYS A 5 8.37 -0.46 14.56
N LEU A 6 7.62 0.26 13.76
CA LEU A 6 7.97 0.64 12.39
C LEU A 6 8.24 2.13 12.34
N LYS A 7 9.47 2.50 12.06
CA LYS A 7 9.89 3.90 11.98
C LYS A 7 9.49 4.50 10.63
N ILE A 8 8.89 5.68 10.64
CA ILE A 8 8.61 6.48 9.43
C ILE A 8 9.94 7.04 8.93
N THR A 9 10.22 6.86 7.64
CA THR A 9 11.54 7.10 7.06
C THR A 9 11.71 8.52 6.50
N GLY A 10 10.63 9.26 6.26
CA GLY A 10 10.70 10.61 5.70
C GLY A 10 9.49 11.50 5.99
N GLY A 11 9.60 12.77 5.63
CA GLY A 11 8.52 13.75 5.74
C GLY A 11 8.29 14.30 7.15
N LEU A 12 7.07 14.83 7.39
CA LEU A 12 6.68 15.52 8.62
C LEU A 12 6.81 14.66 9.88
N TYR A 13 6.51 13.37 9.76
CA TYR A 13 6.55 12.41 10.87
C TYR A 13 7.85 11.57 10.88
N LYS A 14 8.88 11.98 10.14
CA LYS A 14 10.17 11.26 10.10
C LYS A 14 10.67 10.94 11.51
N SER A 15 11.19 9.71 11.67
CA SER A 15 11.71 9.16 12.92
C SER A 15 10.66 8.81 13.98
N ARG A 16 9.41 9.17 13.83
CA ARG A 16 8.32 8.66 14.66
C ARG A 16 8.03 7.20 14.30
N SER A 17 7.46 6.46 15.21
CA SER A 17 7.22 5.02 15.03
C SER A 17 5.78 4.66 15.25
N LEU A 18 5.27 3.75 14.43
CA LEU A 18 4.01 3.04 14.59
C LEU A 18 4.30 1.70 15.30
N SER A 19 3.52 1.37 16.31
CA SER A 19 3.51 0.04 16.89
C SER A 19 2.51 -0.83 16.13
N PHE A 20 2.80 -2.11 15.97
CA PHE A 20 1.87 -3.05 15.35
C PHE A 20 1.81 -4.36 16.14
N ASN A 21 0.70 -5.09 16.00
CA ASN A 21 0.57 -6.41 16.60
C ASN A 21 1.23 -7.44 15.68
N PRO A 22 2.28 -8.15 16.14
CA PRO A 22 2.90 -9.19 15.36
C PRO A 22 1.93 -10.37 15.23
N GLN A 23 1.25 -10.45 14.12
CA GLN A 23 0.52 -11.65 13.73
C GLN A 23 1.44 -12.49 12.84
N LYS A 24 1.26 -13.83 12.84
CA LYS A 24 2.12 -14.77 12.08
C LYS A 24 2.28 -14.40 10.60
N LEU A 25 1.31 -13.68 10.02
CA LEU A 25 1.24 -13.31 8.60
C LEU A 25 1.62 -11.84 8.33
N LEU A 26 1.72 -11.01 9.37
CA LEU A 26 1.99 -9.59 9.18
C LEU A 26 3.51 -9.36 9.11
N LYS A 27 4.06 -9.30 7.90
CA LYS A 27 5.44 -8.88 7.63
C LYS A 27 5.40 -7.47 7.06
N PRO A 28 5.59 -6.42 7.87
CA PRO A 28 5.51 -5.06 7.36
C PRO A 28 6.60 -4.78 6.33
N THR A 29 6.25 -3.99 5.30
CA THR A 29 7.20 -3.51 4.28
C THR A 29 8.46 -2.96 4.92
N LYS A 30 9.62 -3.49 4.54
CA LYS A 30 10.93 -3.12 5.09
C LYS A 30 11.26 -1.64 4.85
N SER A 31 11.98 -1.00 5.77
CA SER A 31 12.28 0.44 5.69
C SER A 31 12.95 0.87 4.39
N PHE A 32 13.94 0.11 3.93
CA PHE A 32 14.65 0.42 2.68
C PHE A 32 13.76 0.28 1.42
N ILE A 33 12.74 -0.62 1.45
CA ILE A 33 11.74 -0.72 0.37
C ILE A 33 10.89 0.54 0.37
N ARG A 34 10.39 0.97 1.55
CA ARG A 34 9.63 2.23 1.69
C ARG A 34 10.42 3.44 1.20
N GLU A 35 11.70 3.55 1.57
CA GLU A 35 12.59 4.59 1.05
C GLU A 35 12.72 4.51 -0.47
N SER A 36 12.88 3.31 -1.03
CA SER A 36 12.93 3.10 -2.48
C SER A 36 11.66 3.58 -3.19
N ILE A 37 10.48 3.25 -2.67
CA ILE A 37 9.19 3.70 -3.21
C ILE A 37 9.17 5.23 -3.32
N PHE A 38 9.42 5.91 -2.20
CA PHE A 38 9.29 7.36 -2.10
C PHE A 38 10.48 8.16 -2.63
N ASN A 39 11.58 7.49 -3.00
CA ASN A 39 12.64 8.08 -3.81
C ASN A 39 12.27 8.09 -5.29
N ILE A 40 11.54 7.07 -5.75
CA ILE A 40 11.05 6.95 -7.13
C ILE A 40 9.80 7.82 -7.34
N ILE A 41 8.84 7.72 -6.39
CA ILE A 41 7.57 8.44 -6.46
C ILE A 41 7.64 9.65 -5.54
N LYS A 42 7.78 10.83 -6.13
CA LYS A 42 7.67 12.08 -5.37
C LYS A 42 6.20 12.36 -5.08
N ILE A 43 5.87 12.49 -3.80
CA ILE A 43 4.51 12.83 -3.38
C ILE A 43 4.27 14.31 -3.57
N GLU A 44 3.26 14.64 -4.35
CA GLU A 44 2.80 16.00 -4.60
C GLU A 44 1.60 16.34 -3.69
N LYS A 45 1.42 17.61 -3.38
CA LYS A 45 0.21 18.10 -2.69
C LYS A 45 -1.03 17.70 -3.49
N ARG A 46 -2.10 17.36 -2.80
CA ARG A 46 -3.39 16.87 -3.34
C ARG A 46 -3.40 15.42 -3.81
N MET A 47 -2.29 14.71 -3.79
CA MET A 47 -2.31 13.28 -4.09
C MET A 47 -3.06 12.52 -3.00
N VAL A 48 -3.89 11.55 -3.44
CA VAL A 48 -4.65 10.64 -2.58
C VAL A 48 -4.16 9.21 -2.83
N CYS A 49 -3.89 8.45 -1.76
CA CYS A 49 -3.56 7.05 -1.91
C CYS A 49 -4.68 6.12 -1.43
N LEU A 50 -4.72 4.93 -2.04
CA LEU A 50 -5.49 3.78 -1.61
C LEU A 50 -4.49 2.71 -1.14
N ASP A 51 -4.66 2.24 0.09
CA ASP A 51 -3.80 1.23 0.73
C ASP A 51 -4.62 -0.02 1.00
N LEU A 52 -4.53 -0.98 0.09
CA LEU A 52 -5.23 -2.26 0.17
C LEU A 52 -4.40 -3.25 1.00
N PHE A 53 -5.06 -3.97 1.90
CA PHE A 53 -4.41 -4.82 2.89
C PHE A 53 -3.47 -4.03 3.81
N SER A 54 -3.96 -2.93 4.38
CA SER A 54 -3.14 -1.88 5.03
C SER A 54 -2.29 -2.37 6.20
N GLY A 55 -2.63 -3.50 6.84
CA GLY A 55 -1.84 -4.13 7.89
C GLY A 55 -1.48 -3.17 9.02
N SER A 56 -0.24 -2.71 9.08
CA SER A 56 0.21 -1.74 10.09
C SER A 56 -0.14 -0.28 9.75
N GLY A 57 -0.60 0.02 8.53
CA GLY A 57 -0.80 1.37 8.02
C GLY A 57 0.48 2.13 7.70
N ILE A 58 1.65 1.48 7.72
CA ILE A 58 2.93 2.19 7.57
C ILE A 58 3.09 2.85 6.20
N LEU A 59 2.61 2.24 5.11
CA LEU A 59 2.69 2.83 3.77
C LEU A 59 1.86 4.10 3.67
N SER A 60 0.65 4.08 4.22
CA SER A 60 -0.22 5.25 4.33
C SER A 60 0.39 6.35 5.21
N ALA A 61 1.00 5.99 6.35
CA ALA A 61 1.67 6.95 7.22
C ALA A 61 2.88 7.61 6.54
N GLU A 62 3.67 6.84 5.79
CA GLU A 62 4.79 7.34 4.98
C GLU A 62 4.30 8.30 3.89
N PHE A 63 3.21 7.94 3.20
CA PHE A 63 2.61 8.77 2.15
C PHE A 63 2.14 10.13 2.70
N ILE A 64 1.35 10.12 3.78
CA ILE A 64 0.87 11.35 4.44
C ILE A 64 2.05 12.15 4.99
N SER A 65 3.03 11.49 5.59
CA SER A 65 4.24 12.14 6.13
C SER A 65 5.00 12.95 5.08
N ARG A 66 4.97 12.52 3.83
CA ARG A 66 5.64 13.19 2.69
C ARG A 66 4.78 14.23 1.99
N GLY A 67 3.62 14.55 2.53
CA GLY A 67 2.76 15.61 2.03
C GLY A 67 1.59 15.15 1.17
N GLY A 68 1.30 13.85 1.11
CA GLY A 68 0.07 13.35 0.53
C GLY A 68 -1.15 13.92 1.23
N GLU A 69 -2.20 14.23 0.48
CA GLU A 69 -3.38 14.91 1.00
C GLU A 69 -4.21 13.99 1.88
N LYS A 70 -4.44 12.75 1.41
CA LYS A 70 -5.29 11.80 2.12
C LYS A 70 -4.91 10.35 1.79
N ALA A 71 -5.04 9.48 2.77
CA ALA A 71 -4.94 8.04 2.59
C ALA A 71 -6.28 7.36 2.89
N VAL A 72 -6.68 6.43 2.02
CA VAL A 72 -7.80 5.51 2.25
C VAL A 72 -7.23 4.14 2.52
N LEU A 73 -7.40 3.64 3.73
CA LEU A 73 -6.88 2.36 4.19
C LEU A 73 -8.00 1.33 4.22
N VAL A 74 -7.76 0.15 3.66
CA VAL A 74 -8.69 -0.98 3.69
C VAL A 74 -8.02 -2.15 4.38
N GLU A 75 -8.59 -2.59 5.50
CA GLU A 75 -8.10 -3.68 6.33
C GLU A 75 -9.28 -4.51 6.83
N ASN A 76 -9.20 -5.84 6.80
CA ASN A 76 -10.32 -6.68 7.19
C ASN A 76 -10.32 -7.10 8.68
N ASN A 77 -9.18 -7.02 9.35
CA ASN A 77 -9.03 -7.45 10.73
C ASN A 77 -9.36 -6.31 11.71
N HIS A 78 -10.45 -6.44 12.47
CA HIS A 78 -10.90 -5.41 13.41
C HIS A 78 -9.85 -5.00 14.46
N LYS A 79 -9.04 -5.95 14.97
CA LYS A 79 -7.98 -5.63 15.94
C LYS A 79 -6.86 -4.82 15.28
N THR A 80 -6.56 -5.12 14.02
CA THR A 80 -5.59 -4.37 13.22
C THR A 80 -6.11 -2.97 12.91
N CYS A 81 -7.38 -2.84 12.50
CA CYS A 81 -8.04 -1.54 12.30
C CYS A 81 -8.00 -0.67 13.56
N GLN A 82 -8.36 -1.25 14.70
CA GLN A 82 -8.30 -0.53 15.98
C GLN A 82 -6.87 -0.05 16.27
N LYS A 83 -5.87 -0.92 16.06
CA LYS A 83 -4.47 -0.56 16.28
C LYS A 83 -3.98 0.54 15.35
N ILE A 84 -4.32 0.50 14.06
CA ILE A 84 -4.02 1.59 13.10
C ILE A 84 -4.60 2.91 13.63
N ASN A 85 -5.87 2.90 14.02
CA ASN A 85 -6.54 4.10 14.49
C ASN A 85 -5.87 4.69 15.75
N GLU A 86 -5.53 3.86 16.74
CA GLU A 86 -4.81 4.28 17.95
C GLU A 86 -3.45 4.93 17.62
N GLU A 87 -2.67 4.29 16.74
CA GLU A 87 -1.33 4.77 16.36
C GLU A 87 -1.41 6.07 15.55
N PHE A 88 -2.36 6.18 14.62
CA PHE A 88 -2.54 7.40 13.82
C PHE A 88 -3.01 8.57 14.70
N GLN A 89 -3.91 8.33 15.65
CA GLN A 89 -4.32 9.33 16.64
C GLN A 89 -3.14 9.75 17.51
N HIS A 90 -2.35 8.80 18.03
CA HIS A 90 -1.16 9.08 18.84
C HIS A 90 -0.14 9.95 18.08
N LEU A 91 0.06 9.70 16.79
CA LEU A 91 0.92 10.50 15.92
C LEU A 91 0.27 11.79 15.42
N GLN A 92 -1.00 12.02 15.72
CA GLN A 92 -1.80 13.15 15.23
C GLN A 92 -1.93 13.18 13.70
N ILE A 93 -1.91 12.02 13.06
CA ILE A 93 -2.24 11.86 11.64
C ILE A 93 -3.74 11.99 11.49
N LYS A 94 -4.23 12.97 10.72
CA LYS A 94 -5.67 13.28 10.61
C LYS A 94 -6.27 12.97 9.24
N ASN A 95 -5.45 12.94 8.21
CA ASN A 95 -5.92 12.90 6.82
C ASN A 95 -6.03 11.46 6.32
N TYR A 96 -6.86 10.64 6.95
CA TYR A 96 -7.10 9.27 6.53
C TYR A 96 -8.55 8.83 6.73
N ASP A 97 -9.01 7.92 5.88
CA ASP A 97 -10.20 7.11 6.09
C ASP A 97 -9.76 5.66 6.30
N LEU A 98 -10.15 5.06 7.39
CA LEU A 98 -9.90 3.65 7.68
C LEU A 98 -11.19 2.86 7.54
N LEU A 99 -11.22 1.96 6.55
CA LEU A 99 -12.37 1.12 6.23
C LEU A 99 -12.09 -0.31 6.68
N CYS A 100 -12.78 -0.73 7.74
CA CYS A 100 -12.61 -2.08 8.29
C CYS A 100 -13.53 -3.07 7.57
N LEU A 101 -13.12 -3.49 6.38
CA LEU A 101 -13.87 -4.41 5.53
C LEU A 101 -12.97 -5.21 4.59
N ASN A 102 -13.54 -6.22 3.94
CA ASN A 102 -12.83 -7.05 2.98
C ASN A 102 -12.48 -6.24 1.72
N VAL A 103 -11.22 -6.35 1.26
CA VAL A 103 -10.69 -5.64 0.08
C VAL A 103 -11.51 -5.92 -1.18
N PHE A 104 -11.93 -7.15 -1.41
CA PHE A 104 -12.71 -7.50 -2.61
C PHE A 104 -14.11 -6.89 -2.60
N ILE A 105 -14.73 -6.77 -1.41
CA ILE A 105 -16.01 -6.08 -1.23
C ILE A 105 -15.82 -4.58 -1.50
N PHE A 106 -14.74 -3.99 -0.98
CA PHE A 106 -14.40 -2.59 -1.24
C PHE A 106 -14.26 -2.33 -2.74
N ILE A 107 -13.42 -3.09 -3.46
CA ILE A 107 -13.15 -2.84 -4.89
C ILE A 107 -14.43 -2.91 -5.72
N LYS A 108 -15.32 -3.87 -5.43
CA LYS A 108 -16.57 -4.07 -6.18
C LYS A 108 -17.60 -2.96 -5.95
N ASN A 109 -17.68 -2.42 -4.73
CA ASN A 109 -18.77 -1.54 -4.33
C ASN A 109 -18.36 -0.07 -4.19
N HIS A 110 -17.05 0.25 -4.21
CA HIS A 110 -16.60 1.61 -4.00
C HIS A 110 -16.72 2.43 -5.29
N GLU A 111 -17.46 3.53 -5.24
CA GLU A 111 -17.75 4.38 -6.41
C GLU A 111 -16.55 5.25 -6.80
N ASN A 112 -15.86 5.83 -5.82
CA ASN A 112 -14.70 6.67 -6.09
C ASN A 112 -13.50 5.82 -6.48
N LYS A 113 -12.99 6.01 -7.70
CA LYS A 113 -11.86 5.27 -8.27
C LYS A 113 -10.66 6.19 -8.58
N ASN A 114 -10.72 7.44 -8.13
CA ASN A 114 -9.68 8.43 -8.38
C ASN A 114 -8.67 8.44 -7.23
N TYR A 115 -7.65 7.63 -7.38
CA TYR A 115 -6.50 7.56 -6.49
C TYR A 115 -5.23 7.78 -7.29
N ASP A 116 -4.33 8.63 -6.80
CA ASP A 116 -3.05 8.86 -7.47
C ASP A 116 -2.09 7.70 -7.27
N MET A 117 -2.16 7.05 -6.11
CA MET A 117 -1.32 5.92 -5.73
C MET A 117 -2.16 4.79 -5.17
N ILE A 118 -1.90 3.55 -5.62
CA ILE A 118 -2.47 2.33 -5.05
C ILE A 118 -1.34 1.49 -4.50
N PHE A 119 -1.40 1.16 -3.20
CA PHE A 119 -0.53 0.17 -2.55
C PHE A 119 -1.29 -1.15 -2.42
N ILE A 120 -0.63 -2.27 -2.75
CA ILE A 120 -1.17 -3.62 -2.62
C ILE A 120 -0.09 -4.51 -2.00
N ASP A 121 -0.15 -4.69 -0.70
CA ASP A 121 0.72 -5.59 0.07
C ASP A 121 -0.12 -6.74 0.63
N ALA A 122 -0.58 -7.60 -0.28
CA ALA A 122 -1.46 -8.72 0.05
C ALA A 122 -0.69 -9.86 0.77
N PRO A 123 -1.39 -10.70 1.58
CA PRO A 123 -0.76 -11.86 2.20
C PRO A 123 -0.11 -12.78 1.16
N PHE A 124 1.17 -13.16 1.38
CA PHE A 124 1.97 -13.88 0.38
C PHE A 124 1.52 -15.32 0.12
N ASP A 125 0.84 -15.93 1.09
CA ASP A 125 0.41 -17.33 1.03
C ASP A 125 -0.99 -17.49 0.38
N THR A 126 -1.49 -16.42 -0.27
CA THR A 126 -2.81 -16.38 -0.89
C THR A 126 -2.71 -15.94 -2.35
N ASN A 127 -3.81 -16.08 -3.10
CA ASN A 127 -3.95 -15.52 -4.46
C ASN A 127 -4.54 -14.08 -4.44
N ASP A 128 -4.51 -13.42 -3.29
CA ASP A 128 -5.25 -12.17 -3.07
C ASP A 128 -4.68 -11.01 -3.88
N LEU A 129 -3.35 -10.97 -4.10
CA LEU A 129 -2.73 -9.96 -4.96
C LEU A 129 -3.28 -10.04 -6.39
N TYR A 130 -3.19 -11.22 -7.01
CA TYR A 130 -3.64 -11.41 -8.40
C TYR A 130 -5.12 -11.07 -8.54
N ARG A 131 -5.96 -11.63 -7.66
CA ARG A 131 -7.40 -11.39 -7.63
C ARG A 131 -7.74 -9.91 -7.44
N SER A 132 -6.99 -9.20 -6.60
CA SER A 132 -7.19 -7.76 -6.41
C SER A 132 -6.89 -6.98 -7.67
N LEU A 133 -5.81 -7.31 -8.37
CA LEU A 133 -5.43 -6.65 -9.62
C LEU A 133 -6.46 -6.90 -10.73
N GLU A 134 -6.97 -8.13 -10.87
CA GLU A 134 -8.07 -8.43 -11.81
C GLU A 134 -9.29 -7.55 -11.52
N LEU A 135 -9.74 -7.52 -10.26
CA LEU A 135 -10.88 -6.72 -9.86
C LEU A 135 -10.64 -5.21 -10.03
N LEU A 136 -9.43 -4.72 -9.76
CA LEU A 136 -9.08 -3.31 -9.98
C LEU A 136 -9.12 -2.94 -11.47
N ASP A 137 -8.66 -3.85 -12.36
CA ASP A 137 -8.73 -3.68 -13.81
C ASP A 137 -10.19 -3.66 -14.29
N GLU A 138 -10.95 -4.69 -13.95
CA GLU A 138 -12.37 -4.84 -14.32
C GLU A 138 -13.24 -3.67 -13.85
N ASN A 139 -12.98 -3.13 -12.65
CA ASN A 139 -13.73 -2.01 -12.08
C ASN A 139 -13.16 -0.63 -12.45
N GLY A 140 -12.14 -0.56 -13.31
CA GLY A 140 -11.62 0.68 -13.89
C GLY A 140 -10.73 1.51 -12.96
N PHE A 141 -10.24 0.98 -11.84
CA PHE A 141 -9.27 1.68 -10.99
C PHE A 141 -7.96 1.89 -11.73
N LEU A 142 -7.47 0.87 -12.46
CA LEU A 142 -6.19 0.94 -13.19
C LEU A 142 -6.22 1.95 -14.34
N LEU A 143 -7.40 2.37 -14.78
CA LEU A 143 -7.54 3.42 -15.79
C LEU A 143 -7.41 4.83 -15.23
N LYS A 144 -7.44 5.02 -13.92
CA LYS A 144 -7.53 6.34 -13.28
C LYS A 144 -6.34 6.67 -12.39
N ASN A 145 -5.69 5.65 -11.78
CA ASN A 145 -4.57 5.88 -10.88
C ASN A 145 -3.26 6.21 -11.63
N LYS A 146 -2.39 6.98 -10.97
CA LYS A 146 -1.11 7.44 -11.53
C LYS A 146 0.03 6.44 -11.25
N PHE A 147 0.05 5.88 -10.04
CA PHE A 147 1.08 4.94 -9.59
C PHE A 147 0.48 3.71 -8.93
N ILE A 148 1.14 2.56 -9.13
CA ILE A 148 0.84 1.30 -8.44
C ILE A 148 2.11 0.77 -7.81
N TYR A 149 1.98 0.27 -6.60
CA TYR A 149 2.98 -0.51 -5.90
C TYR A 149 2.39 -1.85 -5.49
N ILE A 150 3.12 -2.93 -5.72
CA ILE A 150 2.78 -4.28 -5.24
C ILE A 150 3.98 -4.93 -4.57
N GLU A 151 3.71 -5.79 -3.56
CA GLU A 151 4.68 -6.72 -2.97
C GLU A 151 4.26 -8.17 -3.24
N GLN A 152 5.24 -9.04 -3.40
CA GLN A 152 5.09 -10.49 -3.60
C GLN A 152 6.19 -11.25 -2.84
N ASN A 153 5.93 -12.50 -2.53
CA ASN A 153 7.00 -13.41 -2.15
C ASN A 153 7.88 -13.72 -3.37
N LYS A 154 9.19 -13.53 -3.24
CA LYS A 154 10.14 -13.83 -4.32
C LYS A 154 10.04 -15.27 -4.83
N ASN A 155 9.82 -16.24 -3.93
CA ASN A 155 9.76 -17.66 -4.28
C ASN A 155 8.41 -18.04 -4.94
N HIS A 156 7.40 -17.18 -4.83
CA HIS A 156 6.08 -17.35 -5.43
C HIS A 156 5.75 -16.15 -6.32
N TYR A 157 6.74 -15.66 -7.07
CA TYR A 157 6.57 -14.51 -7.95
C TYR A 157 5.53 -14.81 -9.04
N ASN A 158 4.49 -13.99 -9.10
CA ASN A 158 3.42 -14.11 -10.09
C ASN A 158 3.63 -13.08 -11.22
N ALA A 159 4.16 -13.52 -12.35
CA ALA A 159 4.38 -12.67 -13.52
C ALA A 159 3.06 -12.18 -14.16
N GLU A 160 1.95 -12.90 -13.99
CA GLU A 160 0.64 -12.49 -14.50
C GLU A 160 0.13 -11.24 -13.77
N ALA A 161 0.40 -11.13 -12.47
CA ALA A 161 0.09 -9.91 -11.69
C ALA A 161 0.77 -8.68 -12.30
N VAL A 162 2.04 -8.78 -12.65
CA VAL A 162 2.79 -7.71 -13.33
C VAL A 162 2.27 -7.45 -14.73
N SER A 163 1.84 -8.51 -15.44
CA SER A 163 1.24 -8.38 -16.78
C SER A 163 -0.07 -7.56 -16.77
N ILE A 164 -0.93 -7.75 -15.76
CA ILE A 164 -2.15 -6.94 -15.61
C ILE A 164 -1.80 -5.45 -15.50
N ILE A 165 -0.85 -5.10 -14.62
CA ILE A 165 -0.38 -3.72 -14.45
C ILE A 165 0.19 -3.18 -15.76
N SER A 166 0.96 -4.00 -16.47
CA SER A 166 1.65 -3.61 -17.71
C SER A 166 0.70 -3.28 -18.87
N LYS A 167 -0.57 -3.64 -18.81
CA LYS A 167 -1.57 -3.21 -19.80
C LYS A 167 -1.73 -1.70 -19.85
N THR A 168 -1.62 -1.02 -18.73
CA THR A 168 -1.92 0.40 -18.55
C THR A 168 -0.76 1.24 -18.00
N HIS A 169 0.26 0.62 -17.41
CA HIS A 169 1.38 1.28 -16.74
C HIS A 169 2.73 0.81 -17.28
N ASN A 170 3.72 1.70 -17.22
CA ASN A 170 5.13 1.38 -17.41
C ASN A 170 5.74 0.94 -16.08
N ILE A 171 6.46 -0.16 -16.07
CA ILE A 171 7.20 -0.63 -14.90
C ILE A 171 8.41 0.29 -14.70
N LEU A 172 8.45 0.99 -13.57
CA LEU A 172 9.58 1.83 -13.18
C LEU A 172 10.65 1.04 -12.45
N LYS A 173 10.21 0.05 -11.65
CA LYS A 173 11.08 -0.84 -10.90
C LYS A 173 10.39 -2.16 -10.66
N ASP A 174 11.14 -3.24 -10.84
CA ASP A 174 10.77 -4.60 -10.44
C ASP A 174 12.04 -5.25 -9.88
N LEU A 175 12.06 -5.50 -8.58
CA LEU A 175 13.27 -5.91 -7.87
C LEU A 175 12.95 -6.86 -6.71
N SER A 176 13.81 -7.86 -6.53
CA SER A 176 13.75 -8.75 -5.37
C SER A 176 14.85 -8.44 -4.37
N ILE A 177 14.49 -8.33 -3.09
CA ILE A 177 15.43 -8.11 -1.98
C ILE A 177 15.08 -9.04 -0.81
N GLY A 178 15.96 -9.99 -0.54
CA GLY A 178 15.65 -11.08 0.39
C GLY A 178 14.51 -11.92 -0.13
N ASP A 179 13.46 -12.11 0.67
CA ASP A 179 12.27 -12.92 0.33
C ASP A 179 11.16 -12.09 -0.36
N VAL A 180 11.36 -10.79 -0.51
CA VAL A 180 10.35 -9.86 -1.06
C VAL A 180 10.71 -9.48 -2.48
N SER A 181 9.76 -9.57 -3.39
CA SER A 181 9.78 -8.93 -4.70
C SER A 181 8.78 -7.79 -4.71
N TYR A 182 9.15 -6.63 -5.22
CA TYR A 182 8.25 -5.49 -5.32
C TYR A 182 8.31 -4.83 -6.68
N THR A 183 7.16 -4.37 -7.13
CA THR A 183 7.01 -3.67 -8.41
C THR A 183 6.44 -2.28 -8.19
N ILE A 184 7.05 -1.29 -8.83
CA ILE A 184 6.56 0.10 -8.91
C ILE A 184 6.25 0.41 -10.37
N ALA A 185 5.06 0.89 -10.64
CA ALA A 185 4.63 1.22 -11.98
C ALA A 185 3.98 2.61 -12.05
N LYS A 186 4.15 3.29 -13.18
CA LYS A 186 3.54 4.60 -13.48
C LYS A 186 2.63 4.49 -14.69
N LYS A 187 1.47 5.12 -14.61
CA LYS A 187 0.54 5.27 -15.74
C LYS A 187 1.26 5.72 -16.99
N ARG A 188 0.95 5.11 -18.12
CA ARG A 188 1.42 5.58 -19.43
C ARG A 188 0.80 6.92 -19.74
N ASP A 189 1.62 7.88 -20.13
CA ASP A 189 1.14 9.13 -20.69
C ASP A 189 0.42 8.79 -22.01
N LYS A 190 -0.76 9.38 -22.23
CA LYS A 190 -1.52 9.21 -23.48
C LYS A 190 -0.85 9.94 -24.62
#